data_4ea55837a295d9eb3a0d09c9d0cab456
#
_entry.id   4ea55837a295d9eb3a0d09c9d0cab456
#
_cell.length_a   1.000
_cell.length_b   1.000
_cell.length_c   1.000
_cell.angle_alpha   90.00
_cell.angle_beta   90.00
_cell.angle_gamma   90.00
#
_symmetry.space_group_name_H-M   'P 1'
#
loop_
_entity.id
_entity.type
_entity.pdbx_description
1 polymer ?
#
loop_
_entity_poly.entity_id
_entity_poly.type
_entity_poly.pdbx_seq_one_letter_code
_entity_poly.pdbx_strand_id
1 'polypeptide(L)'
;EAIALAEKNHVILAEAMTIFHMPIYRKLAEIISSGTLGPLRLIQVNFGSYKEYDMNNRFFNRNLAGGALLDIGVYALSLIRWFFAETANQVLSQVKYAPTGVDEQAGILLMNPAGEMATVTLSLHAKQPKRATIAFDKGYIEIFEYPRAMEATITYTGDGHKETISAGETADALSYEVADMEAAVCSGDLSTIESLMHLNYSQDVMHIMTEIRNNWGMKYPEEE
;
A
#
# COMPACT_ATOMS: atom_id res chain seq x y z
N GLU A 1 -12.04 2.97 -17.53
CA GLU A 1 -12.15 3.99 -18.60
C GLU A 1 -10.78 4.64 -18.86
N ALA A 2 -10.09 5.22 -17.84
CA ALA A 2 -8.78 5.88 -18.00
C ALA A 2 -7.71 4.96 -18.63
N ILE A 3 -7.62 3.70 -18.19
CA ILE A 3 -6.67 2.71 -18.72
C ILE A 3 -6.93 2.46 -20.20
N ALA A 4 -8.18 2.19 -20.59
CA ALA A 4 -8.53 1.98 -21.99
C ALA A 4 -8.25 3.19 -22.89
N LEU A 5 -8.37 4.41 -22.32
CA LEU A 5 -7.99 5.64 -23.03
C LEU A 5 -6.48 5.78 -23.18
N ALA A 6 -5.71 5.42 -22.15
CA ALA A 6 -4.25 5.44 -22.20
C ALA A 6 -3.72 4.45 -23.26
N GLU A 7 -4.22 3.22 -23.23
CA GLU A 7 -3.90 2.19 -24.22
C GLU A 7 -4.23 2.64 -25.65
N LYS A 8 -5.44 3.15 -25.86
CA LYS A 8 -5.90 3.66 -27.17
C LYS A 8 -5.02 4.77 -27.72
N ASN A 9 -4.50 5.63 -26.83
CA ASN A 9 -3.68 6.77 -27.22
C ASN A 9 -2.18 6.52 -27.12
N HIS A 10 -1.77 5.28 -26.77
CA HIS A 10 -0.37 4.88 -26.62
C HIS A 10 0.40 5.79 -25.64
N VAL A 11 -0.23 6.12 -24.52
CA VAL A 11 0.40 6.90 -23.43
C VAL A 11 0.51 6.07 -22.17
N ILE A 12 1.52 6.35 -21.35
CA ILE A 12 1.71 5.69 -20.06
C ILE A 12 0.75 6.32 -19.06
N LEU A 13 0.00 5.48 -18.35
CA LEU A 13 -0.80 5.84 -17.18
C LEU A 13 -0.19 5.16 -15.97
N ALA A 14 0.04 5.91 -14.90
CA ALA A 14 0.52 5.38 -13.62
C ALA A 14 -0.09 6.14 -12.46
N GLU A 15 -0.09 5.51 -11.28
CA GLU A 15 -0.35 6.16 -10.01
C GLU A 15 1.00 6.51 -9.37
N ALA A 16 1.14 7.75 -8.89
CA ALA A 16 2.31 8.22 -8.17
C ALA A 16 2.31 7.69 -6.72
N MET A 17 2.45 6.35 -6.57
CA MET A 17 2.50 5.68 -5.29
C MET A 17 3.95 5.48 -4.85
N THR A 18 4.46 6.34 -3.98
CA THR A 18 5.87 6.35 -3.51
C THR A 18 6.41 4.98 -3.11
N ILE A 19 5.60 4.13 -2.49
CA ILE A 19 6.00 2.77 -2.07
C ILE A 19 6.60 1.98 -3.23
N PHE A 20 6.00 2.06 -4.42
CA PHE A 20 6.43 1.27 -5.58
C PHE A 20 7.78 1.73 -6.14
N HIS A 21 8.22 2.94 -5.81
CA HIS A 21 9.41 3.58 -6.37
C HIS A 21 10.57 3.69 -5.37
N MET A 22 10.31 3.49 -4.06
CA MET A 22 11.39 3.56 -3.06
C MET A 22 12.39 2.42 -3.23
N PRO A 23 13.71 2.72 -3.31
CA PRO A 23 14.77 1.74 -3.54
C PRO A 23 14.81 0.59 -2.53
N ILE A 24 14.39 0.85 -1.27
CA ILE A 24 14.36 -0.17 -0.22
C ILE A 24 13.49 -1.37 -0.62
N TYR A 25 12.34 -1.16 -1.25
CA TYR A 25 11.43 -2.25 -1.62
C TYR A 25 12.00 -3.15 -2.72
N ARG A 26 12.77 -2.59 -3.67
CA ARG A 26 13.49 -3.39 -4.67
C ARG A 26 14.53 -4.28 -3.99
N LYS A 27 15.29 -3.72 -3.06
CA LYS A 27 16.30 -4.48 -2.30
C LYS A 27 15.68 -5.58 -1.44
N LEU A 28 14.54 -5.31 -0.81
CA LEU A 28 13.79 -6.33 -0.07
C LEU A 28 13.23 -7.41 -1.00
N ALA A 29 12.74 -7.07 -2.18
CA ALA A 29 12.27 -8.03 -3.18
C ALA A 29 13.40 -8.99 -3.62
N GLU A 30 14.62 -8.50 -3.81
CA GLU A 30 15.81 -9.33 -4.11
C GLU A 30 16.10 -10.33 -2.98
N ILE A 31 16.04 -9.89 -1.70
CA ILE A 31 16.27 -10.75 -0.54
C ILE A 31 15.16 -11.81 -0.42
N ILE A 32 13.90 -11.43 -0.62
CA ILE A 32 12.76 -12.35 -0.57
C ILE A 32 12.87 -13.39 -1.70
N SER A 33 13.20 -12.96 -2.92
CA SER A 33 13.35 -13.85 -4.07
C SER A 33 14.51 -14.82 -3.95
N SER A 34 15.51 -14.53 -3.11
CA SER A 34 16.59 -15.49 -2.78
C SER A 34 16.10 -16.72 -2.03
N GLY A 35 14.87 -16.67 -1.46
CA GLY A 35 14.29 -17.77 -0.67
C GLY A 35 14.86 -17.91 0.75
N THR A 36 15.75 -17.02 1.18
CA THR A 36 16.39 -17.07 2.51
C THR A 36 15.37 -17.01 3.65
N LEU A 37 14.32 -16.21 3.50
CA LEU A 37 13.25 -16.05 4.49
C LEU A 37 12.16 -17.12 4.39
N GLY A 38 12.14 -17.92 3.31
CA GLY A 38 11.06 -18.87 3.03
C GLY A 38 9.77 -18.18 2.58
N PRO A 39 8.63 -18.92 2.51
CA PRO A 39 7.35 -18.37 2.08
C PRO A 39 6.81 -17.32 3.04
N LEU A 40 6.14 -16.30 2.46
CA LEU A 40 5.36 -15.32 3.19
C LEU A 40 4.15 -15.96 3.86
N ARG A 41 3.84 -15.55 5.09
CA ARG A 41 2.68 -16.05 5.86
C ARG A 41 1.72 -14.96 6.26
N LEU A 42 2.24 -13.89 6.85
CA LEU A 42 1.40 -12.86 7.46
C LEU A 42 2.02 -11.48 7.30
N ILE A 43 1.18 -10.49 6.97
CA ILE A 43 1.53 -9.07 7.00
C ILE A 43 0.67 -8.34 8.03
N GLN A 44 1.28 -7.51 8.85
CA GLN A 44 0.61 -6.62 9.79
C GLN A 44 0.97 -5.18 9.47
N VAL A 45 -0.04 -4.34 9.19
CA VAL A 45 0.18 -2.93 8.85
C VAL A 45 -0.70 -2.05 9.72
N ASN A 46 -0.14 -0.97 10.24
CA ASN A 46 -0.93 0.06 10.90
C ASN A 46 -0.55 1.46 10.45
N PHE A 47 -1.55 2.34 10.37
CA PHE A 47 -1.40 3.75 10.06
C PHE A 47 -2.42 4.57 10.85
N GLY A 48 -1.94 5.31 11.84
CA GLY A 48 -2.75 6.30 12.55
C GLY A 48 -2.20 7.70 12.31
N SER A 49 -2.99 8.55 11.69
CA SER A 49 -2.64 9.94 11.39
C SER A 49 -3.63 10.86 12.09
N TYR A 50 -3.33 11.22 13.35
CA TYR A 50 -4.21 12.13 14.08
C TYR A 50 -4.47 13.41 13.30
N LYS A 51 -5.75 13.69 13.06
CA LYS A 51 -6.26 14.91 12.46
C LYS A 51 -7.17 15.62 13.45
N GLU A 52 -7.14 16.94 13.44
CA GLU A 52 -8.14 17.73 14.15
C GLU A 52 -9.55 17.36 13.67
N TYR A 53 -10.48 17.21 14.60
CA TYR A 53 -11.83 16.72 14.32
C TYR A 53 -12.71 17.85 13.78
N ASP A 54 -12.34 18.35 12.60
CA ASP A 54 -13.07 19.35 11.84
C ASP A 54 -13.79 18.70 10.64
N MET A 55 -15.11 18.70 10.67
CA MET A 55 -15.95 18.09 9.62
C MET A 55 -15.89 18.83 8.28
N ASN A 56 -15.36 20.05 8.24
CA ASN A 56 -15.14 20.79 7.00
C ASN A 56 -13.79 20.48 6.36
N ASN A 57 -12.88 19.87 7.11
CA ASN A 57 -11.57 19.49 6.60
C ASN A 57 -11.72 18.34 5.60
N ARG A 58 -10.86 18.31 4.57
CA ARG A 58 -10.85 17.25 3.53
C ARG A 58 -10.82 15.85 4.12
N PHE A 59 -10.22 15.65 5.29
CA PHE A 59 -10.10 14.32 5.91
C PHE A 59 -11.44 13.75 6.40
N PHE A 60 -12.39 14.62 6.77
CA PHE A 60 -13.70 14.22 7.29
C PHE A 60 -14.85 14.67 6.38
N ASN A 61 -14.58 15.34 5.27
CA ASN A 61 -15.61 15.85 4.37
C ASN A 61 -15.92 14.84 3.27
N ARG A 62 -17.16 14.32 3.27
CA ARG A 62 -17.66 13.36 2.27
C ARG A 62 -17.61 13.91 0.83
N ASN A 63 -17.87 15.21 0.65
CA ASN A 63 -17.82 15.87 -0.66
C ASN A 63 -16.40 16.06 -1.21
N LEU A 64 -15.38 15.80 -0.39
CA LEU A 64 -13.97 15.89 -0.78
C LEU A 64 -13.29 14.50 -0.72
N ALA A 65 -14.08 13.43 -0.82
CA ALA A 65 -13.61 12.04 -0.73
C ALA A 65 -12.78 11.78 0.54
N GLY A 66 -13.22 12.31 1.69
CA GLY A 66 -12.59 12.09 2.98
C GLY A 66 -12.71 10.64 3.45
N GLY A 67 -11.99 10.30 4.51
CA GLY A 67 -11.97 8.99 5.14
C GLY A 67 -10.57 8.39 5.24
N ALA A 68 -10.39 7.50 6.21
CA ALA A 68 -9.11 6.86 6.49
C ALA A 68 -8.68 5.90 5.37
N LEU A 69 -9.64 5.21 4.75
CA LEU A 69 -9.34 4.23 3.71
C LEU A 69 -8.69 4.87 2.48
N LEU A 70 -9.25 5.97 1.97
CA LEU A 70 -8.69 6.65 0.80
C LEU A 70 -7.44 7.47 1.13
N ASP A 71 -7.39 8.13 2.31
CA ASP A 71 -6.25 9.02 2.65
C ASP A 71 -5.00 8.25 3.08
N ILE A 72 -5.15 7.23 3.94
CA ILE A 72 -4.03 6.48 4.52
C ILE A 72 -4.08 4.97 4.26
N GLY A 73 -5.26 4.42 4.02
CA GLY A 73 -5.43 2.99 3.73
C GLY A 73 -4.82 2.60 2.39
N VAL A 74 -4.84 3.48 1.40
CA VAL A 74 -4.20 3.26 0.10
C VAL A 74 -2.72 2.89 0.26
N TYR A 75 -1.98 3.54 1.15
CA TYR A 75 -0.56 3.19 1.42
C TYR A 75 -0.41 1.82 2.07
N ALA A 76 -1.29 1.47 3.03
CA ALA A 76 -1.25 0.18 3.69
C ALA A 76 -1.55 -0.98 2.72
N LEU A 77 -2.56 -0.81 1.87
CA LEU A 77 -2.95 -1.79 0.86
C LEU A 77 -1.92 -1.91 -0.26
N SER A 78 -1.30 -0.81 -0.68
CA SER A 78 -0.20 -0.83 -1.64
C SER A 78 1.02 -1.58 -1.12
N LEU A 79 1.37 -1.40 0.17
CA LEU A 79 2.43 -2.17 0.79
C LEU A 79 2.10 -3.68 0.80
N ILE A 80 0.89 -4.05 1.19
CA ILE A 80 0.45 -5.45 1.20
C ILE A 80 0.53 -6.02 -0.21
N ARG A 81 0.01 -5.29 -1.21
CA ARG A 81 0.05 -5.75 -2.61
C ARG A 81 1.46 -5.92 -3.15
N TRP A 82 2.41 -5.10 -2.68
CA TRP A 82 3.83 -5.23 -3.04
C TRP A 82 4.42 -6.58 -2.62
N PHE A 83 4.06 -7.07 -1.43
CA PHE A 83 4.60 -8.31 -0.88
C PHE A 83 3.76 -9.55 -1.19
N PHE A 84 2.46 -9.42 -1.39
CA PHE A 84 1.59 -10.54 -1.75
C PHE A 84 1.92 -11.08 -3.14
N ALA A 85 2.01 -12.41 -3.26
CA ALA A 85 2.23 -13.08 -4.53
C ALA A 85 1.09 -12.80 -5.52
N GLU A 86 -0.15 -12.73 -5.01
CA GLU A 86 -1.37 -12.49 -5.78
C GLU A 86 -2.27 -11.47 -5.06
N THR A 87 -3.19 -10.84 -5.78
CA THR A 87 -4.17 -9.94 -5.15
C THR A 87 -5.05 -10.68 -4.15
N ALA A 88 -5.49 -9.97 -3.09
CA ALA A 88 -6.42 -10.53 -2.12
C ALA A 88 -7.78 -10.83 -2.79
N ASN A 89 -8.35 -11.99 -2.44
CA ASN A 89 -9.66 -12.43 -2.89
C ASN A 89 -10.66 -12.67 -1.74
N GLN A 90 -10.22 -12.47 -0.50
CA GLN A 90 -11.07 -12.50 0.68
C GLN A 90 -10.82 -11.24 1.50
N VAL A 91 -11.89 -10.50 1.77
CA VAL A 91 -11.84 -9.22 2.46
C VAL A 91 -12.89 -9.19 3.58
N LEU A 92 -12.44 -9.05 4.82
CA LEU A 92 -13.29 -8.80 5.98
C LEU A 92 -12.91 -7.47 6.60
N SER A 93 -13.88 -6.67 7.01
CA SER A 93 -13.57 -5.36 7.57
C SER A 93 -14.66 -4.85 8.51
N GLN A 94 -14.24 -3.99 9.45
CA GLN A 94 -15.13 -3.20 10.30
C GLN A 94 -14.74 -1.73 10.20
N VAL A 95 -15.74 -0.86 10.32
CA VAL A 95 -15.58 0.58 10.20
C VAL A 95 -16.25 1.32 11.35
N LYS A 96 -15.62 2.41 11.79
CA LYS A 96 -16.25 3.44 12.60
C LYS A 96 -16.34 4.70 11.75
N TYR A 97 -17.56 5.24 11.64
CA TYR A 97 -17.83 6.45 10.86
C TYR A 97 -17.63 7.72 11.68
N ALA A 98 -17.13 8.76 11.02
CA ALA A 98 -17.25 10.13 11.46
C ALA A 98 -18.72 10.62 11.32
N PRO A 99 -19.13 11.72 11.98
CA PRO A 99 -20.48 12.29 11.83
C PRO A 99 -20.88 12.64 10.39
N THR A 100 -19.92 12.86 9.52
CA THR A 100 -20.11 13.11 8.08
C THR A 100 -20.39 11.88 7.24
N GLY A 101 -20.28 10.68 7.84
CA GLY A 101 -20.49 9.40 7.17
C GLY A 101 -19.27 8.82 6.45
N VAL A 102 -18.10 9.48 6.51
CA VAL A 102 -16.85 8.88 6.05
C VAL A 102 -16.23 8.00 7.14
N ASP A 103 -15.39 7.06 6.75
CA ASP A 103 -14.66 6.21 7.68
C ASP A 103 -13.56 7.00 8.42
N GLU A 104 -13.66 7.09 9.73
CA GLU A 104 -12.59 7.69 10.55
C GLU A 104 -11.60 6.64 11.06
N GLN A 105 -12.05 5.39 11.16
CA GLN A 105 -11.26 4.29 11.70
C GLN A 105 -11.72 2.97 11.07
N ALA A 106 -10.78 2.11 10.69
CA ALA A 106 -11.08 0.81 10.11
C ALA A 106 -10.11 -0.28 10.59
N GLY A 107 -10.64 -1.50 10.71
CA GLY A 107 -9.88 -2.74 10.83
C GLY A 107 -10.20 -3.63 9.63
N ILE A 108 -9.16 -4.16 8.96
CA ILE A 108 -9.30 -4.93 7.73
C ILE A 108 -8.49 -6.22 7.87
N LEU A 109 -9.06 -7.34 7.41
CA LEU A 109 -8.40 -8.62 7.27
C LEU A 109 -8.49 -9.06 5.80
N LEU A 110 -7.36 -9.42 5.22
CA LEU A 110 -7.23 -9.85 3.84
C LEU A 110 -6.61 -11.25 3.77
N MET A 111 -6.99 -12.03 2.77
CA MET A 111 -6.31 -13.26 2.39
C MET A 111 -6.29 -13.39 0.87
N ASN A 112 -5.18 -13.91 0.31
CA ASN A 112 -5.05 -14.19 -1.11
C ASN A 112 -5.18 -15.70 -1.42
N PRO A 113 -5.26 -16.12 -2.70
CA PRO A 113 -5.36 -17.53 -3.07
C PRO A 113 -4.18 -18.40 -2.62
N ALA A 114 -2.99 -17.82 -2.42
CA ALA A 114 -1.81 -18.51 -1.92
C ALA A 114 -1.87 -18.77 -0.39
N GLY A 115 -2.92 -18.28 0.30
CA GLY A 115 -3.10 -18.41 1.74
C GLY A 115 -2.26 -17.41 2.55
N GLU A 116 -1.68 -16.41 1.90
CA GLU A 116 -1.02 -15.30 2.58
C GLU A 116 -2.08 -14.37 3.19
N MET A 117 -1.90 -13.96 4.44
CA MET A 117 -2.88 -13.18 5.19
C MET A 117 -2.33 -11.80 5.54
N ALA A 118 -3.18 -10.78 5.59
CA ALA A 118 -2.80 -9.47 6.06
C ALA A 118 -3.85 -8.84 6.98
N THR A 119 -3.37 -8.06 7.97
CA THR A 119 -4.21 -7.25 8.85
C THR A 119 -3.82 -5.79 8.76
N VAL A 120 -4.83 -4.91 8.68
CA VAL A 120 -4.65 -3.46 8.62
C VAL A 120 -5.46 -2.78 9.71
N THR A 121 -4.87 -1.81 10.39
CA THR A 121 -5.59 -0.89 11.27
C THR A 121 -5.33 0.55 10.85
N LEU A 122 -6.41 1.30 10.64
CA LEU A 122 -6.38 2.70 10.20
C LEU A 122 -7.09 3.60 11.20
N SER A 123 -6.59 4.80 11.43
CA SER A 123 -7.30 5.84 12.17
C SER A 123 -6.87 7.24 11.75
N LEU A 124 -7.86 8.13 11.52
CA LEU A 124 -7.64 9.58 11.39
C LEU A 124 -7.78 10.30 12.72
N HIS A 125 -8.24 9.64 13.79
CA HIS A 125 -8.48 10.25 15.10
C HIS A 125 -7.58 9.70 16.22
N ALA A 126 -6.69 8.76 15.90
CA ALA A 126 -5.67 8.26 16.82
C ALA A 126 -4.31 8.18 16.12
N LYS A 127 -3.26 8.61 16.80
CA LYS A 127 -1.90 8.46 16.32
C LYS A 127 -1.43 7.02 16.53
N GLN A 128 -0.93 6.40 15.47
CA GLN A 128 -0.21 5.12 15.51
C GLN A 128 1.12 5.26 14.74
N PRO A 129 2.15 4.47 15.05
CA PRO A 129 3.31 4.39 14.17
C PRO A 129 2.88 3.92 12.77
N LYS A 130 3.49 4.43 11.73
CA LYS A 130 3.39 3.84 10.40
C LYS A 130 4.35 2.65 10.35
N ARG A 131 3.85 1.49 10.74
CA ARG A 131 4.64 0.27 10.89
C ARG A 131 4.05 -0.86 10.06
N ALA A 132 4.93 -1.61 9.43
CA ALA A 132 4.62 -2.90 8.82
C ALA A 132 5.51 -3.98 9.39
N THR A 133 4.94 -5.17 9.60
CA THR A 133 5.67 -6.41 9.91
C THR A 133 5.27 -7.45 8.88
N ILE A 134 6.25 -7.97 8.16
CA ILE A 134 6.07 -8.97 7.10
C ILE A 134 6.73 -10.25 7.58
N ALA A 135 5.93 -11.26 7.91
CA ALA A 135 6.36 -12.50 8.54
C ALA A 135 6.43 -13.66 7.54
N PHE A 136 7.57 -14.35 7.56
CA PHE A 136 7.92 -15.51 6.75
C PHE A 136 8.21 -16.73 7.64
N ASP A 137 8.39 -17.89 7.05
CA ASP A 137 8.72 -19.11 7.82
C ASP A 137 10.02 -19.01 8.62
N LYS A 138 11.02 -18.30 8.08
CA LYS A 138 12.38 -18.26 8.64
C LYS A 138 12.78 -16.89 9.21
N GLY A 139 11.86 -15.93 9.28
CA GLY A 139 12.14 -14.61 9.79
C GLY A 139 10.99 -13.64 9.55
N TYR A 140 11.22 -12.41 9.94
CA TYR A 140 10.28 -11.31 9.63
C TYR A 140 11.04 -10.02 9.32
N ILE A 141 10.38 -9.15 8.56
CA ILE A 141 10.86 -7.82 8.22
C ILE A 141 9.99 -6.80 8.96
N GLU A 142 10.62 -5.84 9.62
CA GLU A 142 9.96 -4.66 10.19
C GLU A 142 10.33 -3.41 9.40
N ILE A 143 9.33 -2.63 9.03
CA ILE A 143 9.49 -1.39 8.29
C ILE A 143 8.72 -0.29 9.03
N PHE A 144 9.41 0.79 9.40
CA PHE A 144 8.80 2.01 9.93
C PHE A 144 8.72 3.08 8.86
N GLU A 145 7.76 4.01 9.03
CA GLU A 145 7.48 5.08 8.04
C GLU A 145 7.38 4.53 6.60
N TYR A 146 6.78 3.36 6.47
CA TYR A 146 6.75 2.55 5.25
C TYR A 146 6.29 3.26 3.98
N PRO A 147 5.47 4.34 3.97
CA PRO A 147 5.14 5.04 2.72
C PRO A 147 6.38 5.63 2.00
N ARG A 148 7.43 5.95 2.75
CA ARG A 148 8.69 6.51 2.24
C ARG A 148 9.89 5.95 3.01
N ALA A 149 9.87 4.64 3.26
CA ALA A 149 10.94 3.99 4.01
C ALA A 149 12.27 4.03 3.26
N MET A 150 13.35 4.20 4.01
CA MET A 150 14.71 4.04 3.53
C MET A 150 15.46 2.93 4.29
N GLU A 151 14.82 2.34 5.29
CA GLU A 151 15.40 1.30 6.14
C GLU A 151 14.37 0.24 6.50
N ALA A 152 14.83 -1.00 6.64
CA ALA A 152 14.06 -2.13 7.14
C ALA A 152 14.97 -3.02 8.01
N THR A 153 14.40 -3.66 9.02
CA THR A 153 15.13 -4.63 9.86
C THR A 153 14.59 -6.03 9.61
N ILE A 154 15.48 -6.94 9.25
CA ILE A 154 15.19 -8.38 9.13
C ILE A 154 15.61 -9.06 10.41
N THR A 155 14.74 -9.88 11.01
CA THR A 155 15.07 -10.74 12.14
C THR A 155 14.89 -12.19 11.70
N TYR A 156 15.94 -12.99 11.80
CA TYR A 156 15.93 -14.42 11.45
C TYR A 156 15.51 -15.27 12.63
N THR A 157 14.60 -16.24 12.40
CA THR A 157 14.03 -17.08 13.48
C THR A 157 15.03 -18.10 14.04
N GLY A 158 16.03 -18.51 13.25
CA GLY A 158 16.94 -19.60 13.61
C GLY A 158 17.85 -19.27 14.79
N ASP A 159 18.39 -18.08 14.84
CA ASP A 159 19.34 -17.61 15.86
C ASP A 159 18.99 -16.24 16.46
N GLY A 160 17.90 -15.61 15.99
CA GLY A 160 17.50 -14.26 16.40
C GLY A 160 18.41 -13.16 15.82
N HIS A 161 19.28 -13.49 14.87
CA HIS A 161 20.12 -12.51 14.18
C HIS A 161 19.29 -11.42 13.55
N LYS A 162 19.78 -10.17 13.62
CA LYS A 162 19.14 -9.02 13.01
C LYS A 162 20.07 -8.40 11.98
N GLU A 163 19.49 -8.04 10.84
CA GLU A 163 20.15 -7.34 9.77
C GLU A 163 19.36 -6.08 9.41
N THR A 164 20.04 -4.94 9.34
CA THR A 164 19.44 -3.69 8.87
C THR A 164 19.77 -3.48 7.42
N ILE A 165 18.74 -3.33 6.60
CA ILE A 165 18.84 -3.05 5.18
C ILE A 165 18.50 -1.57 4.96
N SER A 166 19.34 -0.85 4.26
CA SER A 166 19.12 0.56 3.93
C SER A 166 19.27 0.79 2.43
N ALA A 167 18.37 1.56 1.83
CA ALA A 167 18.43 1.98 0.44
C ALA A 167 17.52 3.18 0.18
N GLY A 168 18.02 4.16 -0.55
CA GLY A 168 17.32 5.39 -0.89
C GLY A 168 17.27 6.39 0.27
N GLU A 169 16.61 7.53 0.00
CA GLU A 169 16.45 8.61 0.96
C GLU A 169 14.98 9.06 0.96
N THR A 170 14.39 9.25 2.14
CA THR A 170 12.98 9.72 2.27
C THR A 170 12.75 11.07 1.58
N ALA A 171 13.75 11.95 1.60
CA ALA A 171 13.68 13.27 0.97
C ALA A 171 13.54 13.19 -0.56
N ASP A 172 14.07 12.13 -1.17
CA ASP A 172 14.08 11.92 -2.61
C ASP A 172 12.89 11.08 -3.13
N ALA A 173 11.93 10.74 -2.26
CA ALA A 173 10.83 9.83 -2.59
C ALA A 173 10.09 10.19 -3.89
N LEU A 174 9.81 11.47 -4.12
CA LEU A 174 9.14 11.94 -5.35
C LEU A 174 10.08 11.93 -6.56
N SER A 175 11.39 12.09 -6.34
CA SER A 175 12.38 12.03 -7.42
C SER A 175 12.50 10.61 -7.98
N TYR A 176 12.35 9.58 -7.15
CA TYR A 176 12.33 8.19 -7.62
C TYR A 176 11.13 7.89 -8.53
N GLU A 177 9.94 8.43 -8.23
CA GLU A 177 8.76 8.30 -9.10
C GLU A 177 9.01 8.93 -10.48
N VAL A 178 9.60 10.14 -10.49
CA VAL A 178 9.91 10.85 -11.74
C VAL A 178 10.98 10.10 -12.53
N ALA A 179 12.03 9.60 -11.88
CA ALA A 179 13.09 8.85 -12.53
C ALA A 179 12.59 7.54 -13.15
N ASP A 180 11.70 6.81 -12.46
CA ASP A 180 11.09 5.61 -13.00
C ASP A 180 10.17 5.91 -14.18
N MET A 181 9.38 6.99 -14.13
CA MET A 181 8.56 7.42 -15.25
C MET A 181 9.42 7.83 -16.44
N GLU A 182 10.51 8.55 -16.22
CA GLU A 182 11.46 8.91 -17.28
C GLU A 182 12.06 7.66 -17.92
N ALA A 183 12.51 6.69 -17.10
CA ALA A 183 13.04 5.43 -17.60
C ALA A 183 11.99 4.63 -18.40
N ALA A 184 10.73 4.58 -17.92
CA ALA A 184 9.63 3.93 -18.63
C ALA A 184 9.37 4.58 -20.00
N VAL A 185 9.30 5.91 -20.06
CA VAL A 185 9.11 6.66 -21.32
C VAL A 185 10.27 6.44 -22.28
N CYS A 186 11.52 6.53 -21.79
CA CYS A 186 12.70 6.36 -22.62
C CYS A 186 12.90 4.93 -23.13
N SER A 187 12.43 3.93 -22.38
CA SER A 187 12.55 2.52 -22.80
C SER A 187 11.72 2.20 -24.03
N GLY A 188 10.49 2.75 -24.10
CA GLY A 188 9.49 2.40 -25.12
C GLY A 188 9.05 0.93 -25.09
N ASP A 189 9.45 0.16 -24.07
CA ASP A 189 9.19 -1.27 -23.94
C ASP A 189 8.13 -1.53 -22.86
N LEU A 190 7.07 -2.26 -23.24
CA LEU A 190 5.93 -2.54 -22.35
C LEU A 190 6.34 -3.25 -21.06
N SER A 191 7.25 -4.23 -21.14
CA SER A 191 7.67 -4.99 -19.95
C SER A 191 8.40 -4.10 -18.94
N THR A 192 9.21 -3.18 -19.43
CA THR A 192 9.88 -2.16 -18.59
C THR A 192 8.87 -1.20 -17.99
N ILE A 193 7.90 -0.73 -18.78
CA ILE A 193 6.83 0.16 -18.29
C ILE A 193 6.03 -0.52 -17.18
N GLU A 194 5.58 -1.75 -17.39
CA GLU A 194 4.83 -2.53 -16.40
C GLU A 194 5.62 -2.75 -15.11
N SER A 195 6.91 -3.08 -15.23
CA SER A 195 7.79 -3.35 -14.08
C SER A 195 8.17 -2.11 -13.27
N LEU A 196 8.10 -0.92 -13.85
CA LEU A 196 8.41 0.34 -13.18
C LEU A 196 7.16 1.05 -12.66
N MET A 197 6.04 0.97 -13.38
CA MET A 197 4.84 1.76 -13.09
C MET A 197 3.82 1.04 -12.22
N HIS A 198 3.87 -0.30 -12.16
CA HIS A 198 3.02 -1.12 -11.29
C HIS A 198 1.51 -0.79 -11.36
N LEU A 199 1.00 -0.41 -12.54
CA LEU A 199 -0.41 -0.03 -12.73
C LEU A 199 -1.39 -1.14 -12.31
N ASN A 200 -1.01 -2.40 -12.52
CA ASN A 200 -1.78 -3.56 -12.06
C ASN A 200 -1.92 -3.60 -10.53
N TYR A 201 -0.91 -3.17 -9.76
CA TYR A 201 -0.99 -3.10 -8.31
C TYR A 201 -1.97 -1.99 -7.87
N SER A 202 -1.93 -0.83 -8.53
CA SER A 202 -2.89 0.24 -8.28
C SER A 202 -4.32 -0.21 -8.58
N GLN A 203 -4.54 -0.99 -9.67
CA GLN A 203 -5.85 -1.55 -9.99
C GLN A 203 -6.33 -2.52 -8.91
N ASP A 204 -5.47 -3.43 -8.44
CA ASP A 204 -5.80 -4.39 -7.38
C ASP A 204 -6.18 -3.66 -6.08
N VAL A 205 -5.40 -2.64 -5.69
CA VAL A 205 -5.67 -1.81 -4.50
C VAL A 205 -7.00 -1.08 -4.63
N MET A 206 -7.29 -0.49 -5.79
CA MET A 206 -8.57 0.19 -6.05
C MET A 206 -9.76 -0.78 -5.99
N HIS A 207 -9.62 -2.00 -6.50
CA HIS A 207 -10.65 -3.03 -6.40
C HIS A 207 -10.92 -3.40 -4.94
N ILE A 208 -9.88 -3.67 -4.15
CA ILE A 208 -9.99 -3.98 -2.72
C ILE A 208 -10.68 -2.83 -1.96
N MET A 209 -10.27 -1.57 -2.18
CA MET A 209 -10.89 -0.42 -1.53
C MET A 209 -12.36 -0.24 -1.92
N THR A 210 -12.69 -0.51 -3.17
CA THR A 210 -14.08 -0.46 -3.65
C THR A 210 -14.93 -1.56 -3.01
N GLU A 211 -14.42 -2.78 -2.90
CA GLU A 211 -15.09 -3.89 -2.20
C GLU A 211 -15.31 -3.55 -0.73
N ILE A 212 -14.31 -3.03 -0.03
CA ILE A 212 -14.40 -2.61 1.37
C ILE A 212 -15.51 -1.57 1.54
N ARG A 213 -15.53 -0.51 0.72
CA ARG A 213 -16.57 0.54 0.79
C ARG A 213 -17.96 0.00 0.47
N ASN A 214 -18.08 -0.90 -0.50
CA ASN A 214 -19.35 -1.55 -0.83
C ASN A 214 -19.88 -2.37 0.37
N ASN A 215 -19.02 -3.13 1.04
CA ASN A 215 -19.37 -3.89 2.24
C ASN A 215 -19.80 -2.99 3.40
N TRP A 216 -19.28 -1.77 3.48
CA TRP A 216 -19.70 -0.75 4.44
C TRP A 216 -20.97 0.00 4.02
N GLY A 217 -21.44 -0.14 2.78
CA GLY A 217 -22.51 0.67 2.22
C GLY A 217 -22.12 2.16 2.05
N MET A 218 -20.83 2.46 1.97
CA MET A 218 -20.30 3.81 1.87
C MET A 218 -20.10 4.22 0.40
N LYS A 219 -20.75 5.30 0.00
CA LYS A 219 -20.61 5.91 -1.34
C LYS A 219 -20.27 7.39 -1.20
N TYR A 220 -19.51 7.91 -2.14
CA TYR A 220 -19.31 9.34 -2.29
C TYR A 220 -20.40 9.96 -3.18
N PRO A 221 -20.63 11.29 -3.13
CA PRO A 221 -21.71 11.92 -3.88
C PRO A 221 -21.65 11.67 -5.40
N GLU A 222 -20.45 11.57 -5.97
CA GLU A 222 -20.26 11.30 -7.40
C GLU A 222 -20.63 9.86 -7.81
N GLU A 223 -20.87 8.97 -6.84
CA GLU A 223 -21.23 7.56 -7.05
C GLU A 223 -22.72 7.31 -6.78
N GLU A 224 -23.48 8.33 -6.35
CA GLU A 224 -24.92 8.28 -6.13
C GLU A 224 -25.68 8.70 -7.40
#